data_17973f73290541501edea800882a968b
#
_entry.id   17973f73290541501edea800882a968b
#
_cell.length_a   1.000
_cell.length_b   1.000
_cell.length_c   1.000
_cell.angle_alpha   90.00
_cell.angle_beta   90.00
_cell.angle_gamma   90.00
#
_symmetry.space_group_name_H-M   'P 1'
#
loop_
_entity.id
_entity.type
_entity.pdbx_description
1 polymer ?
#
loop_
_entity_poly.entity_id
_entity_poly.type
_entity_poly.pdbx_seq_one_letter_code
_entity_poly.pdbx_strand_id
1 'polypeptide(L)'
;AFTMLTSTLFMDGGAPNFGWTFYAPLSTTYAPPSVTFFIFAVHIMGASSIMGSINIIATILNLRAPGMTLMKMPLFVWTWLITAYLLIAVMPVLAGVVTMMLMDIHFSTSFFDAAGGGDPVLFQHVFWFFGHPEVYIMILPAFGVISAIIPTFARKPLFGYASMVYATSSIAFLSFIVWAHHMFTVGMPVAGELFFMYATMLI
;
A
#
# COMPACT_ATOMS: atom_id res chain seq x y z
N ALA A 1 -18.01 0.95 -4.27
CA ALA A 1 -16.77 0.98 -5.04
C ALA A 1 -16.95 0.37 -6.43
N PHE A 2 -17.31 -0.91 -6.55
CA PHE A 2 -17.44 -1.60 -7.85
C PHE A 2 -18.37 -0.86 -8.82
N THR A 3 -19.58 -0.47 -8.41
CA THR A 3 -20.52 0.28 -9.23
C THR A 3 -19.96 1.62 -9.69
N MET A 4 -19.26 2.34 -8.82
CA MET A 4 -18.61 3.61 -9.18
C MET A 4 -17.47 3.39 -10.18
N LEU A 5 -16.68 2.35 -10.00
CA LEU A 5 -15.60 2.04 -10.92
C LEU A 5 -16.12 1.61 -12.30
N THR A 6 -17.14 0.78 -12.35
CA THR A 6 -17.73 0.33 -13.63
C THR A 6 -18.49 1.44 -14.35
N SER A 7 -19.08 2.41 -13.62
CA SER A 7 -19.78 3.55 -14.24
C SER A 7 -18.83 4.42 -15.06
N THR A 8 -17.52 4.45 -14.74
CA THR A 8 -16.55 5.23 -15.52
C THR A 8 -16.46 4.80 -17.00
N LEU A 9 -16.80 3.54 -17.30
CA LEU A 9 -16.81 3.03 -18.68
C LEU A 9 -17.89 3.66 -19.56
N PHE A 10 -18.95 4.23 -18.94
CA PHE A 10 -20.11 4.79 -19.63
C PHE A 10 -20.17 6.31 -19.53
N MET A 11 -19.16 6.96 -18.94
CA MET A 11 -19.09 8.41 -18.81
C MET A 11 -18.44 9.05 -20.04
N ASP A 12 -18.75 10.33 -20.28
CA ASP A 12 -18.07 11.14 -21.30
C ASP A 12 -16.56 11.14 -21.06
N GLY A 13 -15.79 10.89 -22.11
CA GLY A 13 -14.34 10.71 -22.04
C GLY A 13 -13.90 9.31 -21.63
N GLY A 14 -14.81 8.40 -21.30
CA GLY A 14 -14.51 7.01 -20.97
C GLY A 14 -13.85 6.79 -19.62
N ALA A 15 -13.24 5.61 -19.43
CA ALA A 15 -12.50 5.26 -18.22
C ALA A 15 -11.23 6.13 -18.09
N PRO A 16 -10.71 6.31 -16.84
CA PRO A 16 -9.45 7.00 -16.62
C PRO A 16 -8.32 6.46 -17.50
N ASN A 17 -7.56 7.36 -18.12
CA ASN A 17 -6.55 7.07 -19.13
C ASN A 17 -5.11 7.02 -18.60
N PHE A 18 -4.93 6.80 -17.30
CA PHE A 18 -3.66 6.68 -16.62
C PHE A 18 -3.44 5.26 -16.07
N GLY A 19 -2.19 4.87 -15.85
CA GLY A 19 -1.85 3.58 -15.25
C GLY A 19 -2.22 3.50 -13.76
N TRP A 20 -1.94 2.37 -13.12
CA TRP A 20 -2.31 2.11 -11.72
C TRP A 20 -1.68 3.08 -10.71
N THR A 21 -0.60 3.77 -11.08
CA THR A 21 0.06 4.80 -10.25
C THR A 21 -0.61 6.16 -10.33
N PHE A 22 -1.47 6.38 -11.31
CA PHE A 22 -2.24 7.60 -11.57
C PHE A 22 -1.47 8.91 -11.26
N TYR A 23 -0.26 9.05 -11.79
CA TYR A 23 0.58 10.24 -11.59
C TYR A 23 -0.09 11.52 -12.06
N ALA A 24 -0.06 12.55 -11.20
CA ALA A 24 -0.35 13.91 -11.60
C ALA A 24 0.87 14.47 -12.41
N PRO A 25 0.65 15.40 -13.38
CA PRO A 25 -0.62 16.06 -13.72
C PRO A 25 -1.52 15.28 -14.71
N LEU A 26 -1.10 14.10 -15.20
CA LEU A 26 -1.91 13.31 -16.13
C LEU A 26 -3.28 12.95 -15.52
N SER A 27 -3.30 12.59 -14.24
CA SER A 27 -4.50 12.18 -13.50
C SER A 27 -5.33 13.34 -12.95
N THR A 28 -4.86 14.58 -13.06
CA THR A 28 -5.58 15.79 -12.63
C THR A 28 -5.97 16.65 -13.83
N THR A 29 -5.00 17.35 -14.43
CA THR A 29 -5.24 18.33 -15.50
C THR A 29 -5.70 17.69 -16.81
N TYR A 30 -5.21 16.50 -17.14
CA TYR A 30 -5.45 15.82 -18.43
C TYR A 30 -6.40 14.62 -18.32
N ALA A 31 -6.98 14.39 -17.15
CA ALA A 31 -7.86 13.26 -16.91
C ALA A 31 -9.29 13.53 -17.34
N PRO A 32 -10.03 12.51 -17.80
CA PRO A 32 -11.46 12.65 -18.08
C PRO A 32 -12.26 12.86 -16.77
N PRO A 33 -13.50 13.38 -16.85
CA PRO A 33 -14.36 13.61 -15.67
C PRO A 33 -14.59 12.35 -14.82
N SER A 34 -14.48 11.17 -15.41
CA SER A 34 -14.62 9.87 -14.74
C SER A 34 -13.58 9.62 -13.64
N VAL A 35 -12.48 10.37 -13.61
CA VAL A 35 -11.46 10.25 -12.56
C VAL A 35 -12.02 10.51 -11.16
N THR A 36 -12.99 11.40 -11.03
CA THR A 36 -13.67 11.68 -9.76
C THR A 36 -14.35 10.44 -9.20
N PHE A 37 -15.05 9.68 -10.03
CA PHE A 37 -15.69 8.41 -9.63
C PHE A 37 -14.66 7.34 -9.30
N PHE A 38 -13.56 7.28 -10.03
CA PHE A 38 -12.42 6.42 -9.71
C PHE A 38 -11.88 6.72 -8.31
N ILE A 39 -11.64 8.01 -7.98
CA ILE A 39 -11.12 8.42 -6.68
C ILE A 39 -12.10 8.06 -5.55
N PHE A 40 -13.40 8.30 -5.71
CA PHE A 40 -14.39 7.88 -4.73
C PHE A 40 -14.44 6.36 -4.55
N ALA A 41 -14.28 5.59 -5.63
CA ALA A 41 -14.19 4.14 -5.54
C ALA A 41 -12.98 3.71 -4.70
N VAL A 42 -11.82 4.33 -4.91
CA VAL A 42 -10.59 4.09 -4.15
C VAL A 42 -10.77 4.42 -2.66
N HIS A 43 -11.42 5.55 -2.33
CA HIS A 43 -11.73 5.91 -0.94
C HIS A 43 -12.60 4.85 -0.25
N ILE A 44 -13.66 4.38 -0.91
CA ILE A 44 -14.55 3.35 -0.34
C ILE A 44 -13.80 2.03 -0.15
N MET A 45 -12.94 1.65 -1.10
CA MET A 45 -12.10 0.45 -0.97
C MET A 45 -11.11 0.59 0.20
N GLY A 46 -10.48 1.75 0.35
CA GLY A 46 -9.57 2.04 1.46
C GLY A 46 -10.26 1.95 2.83
N ALA A 47 -11.44 2.55 2.96
CA ALA A 47 -12.24 2.44 4.19
C ALA A 47 -12.61 0.99 4.50
N SER A 48 -13.01 0.20 3.50
CA SER A 48 -13.29 -1.23 3.65
C SER A 48 -12.05 -2.01 4.10
N SER A 49 -10.89 -1.71 3.53
CA SER A 49 -9.62 -2.36 3.90
C SER A 49 -9.23 -2.07 5.35
N ILE A 50 -9.41 -0.83 5.83
CA ILE A 50 -9.17 -0.46 7.23
C ILE A 50 -10.11 -1.24 8.16
N MET A 51 -11.40 -1.29 7.85
CA MET A 51 -12.38 -2.03 8.67
C MET A 51 -12.06 -3.53 8.72
N GLY A 52 -11.69 -4.13 7.59
CA GLY A 52 -11.25 -5.52 7.51
C GLY A 52 -9.99 -5.78 8.34
N SER A 53 -9.04 -4.85 8.30
CA SER A 53 -7.80 -4.93 9.09
C SER A 53 -8.05 -4.85 10.59
N ILE A 54 -8.92 -3.95 11.03
CA ILE A 54 -9.35 -3.86 12.44
C ILE A 54 -9.97 -5.19 12.89
N ASN A 55 -10.85 -5.79 12.06
CA ASN A 55 -11.46 -7.07 12.34
C ASN A 55 -10.41 -8.19 12.46
N ILE A 56 -9.46 -8.28 11.56
CA ILE A 56 -8.37 -9.28 11.60
C ILE A 56 -7.53 -9.11 12.89
N ILE A 57 -7.11 -7.89 13.21
CA ILE A 57 -6.31 -7.61 14.41
C ILE A 57 -7.10 -7.98 15.67
N ALA A 58 -8.36 -7.53 15.79
CA ALA A 58 -9.21 -7.82 16.93
C ALA A 58 -9.42 -9.33 17.11
N THR A 59 -9.66 -10.06 16.02
CA THR A 59 -9.84 -11.52 16.03
C THR A 59 -8.57 -12.22 16.50
N ILE A 60 -7.42 -11.88 15.92
CA ILE A 60 -6.15 -12.54 16.26
C ILE A 60 -5.72 -12.21 17.68
N LEU A 61 -5.90 -10.99 18.16
CA LEU A 61 -5.47 -10.61 19.49
C LEU A 61 -6.40 -11.12 20.60
N ASN A 62 -7.71 -11.20 20.35
CA ASN A 62 -8.70 -11.49 21.41
C ASN A 62 -9.33 -12.87 21.33
N LEU A 63 -9.35 -13.52 20.16
CA LEU A 63 -10.13 -14.75 19.93
C LEU A 63 -9.24 -15.98 19.65
N ARG A 64 -7.99 -15.98 20.13
CA ARG A 64 -7.14 -17.17 20.04
C ARG A 64 -7.69 -18.32 20.89
N ALA A 65 -7.43 -19.55 20.44
CA ALA A 65 -7.77 -20.73 21.21
C ALA A 65 -7.09 -20.70 22.61
N PRO A 66 -7.72 -21.28 23.66
CA PRO A 66 -7.12 -21.36 24.97
C PRO A 66 -5.72 -21.98 24.94
N GLY A 67 -4.73 -21.32 25.57
CA GLY A 67 -3.34 -21.75 25.58
C GLY A 67 -2.52 -21.38 24.34
N MET A 68 -3.12 -20.80 23.30
CA MET A 68 -2.41 -20.29 22.13
C MET A 68 -1.86 -18.89 22.37
N THR A 69 -0.60 -18.79 22.79
CA THR A 69 0.12 -17.51 22.87
C THR A 69 0.51 -17.04 21.47
N LEU A 70 0.92 -15.76 21.34
CA LEU A 70 1.34 -15.20 20.05
C LEU A 70 2.44 -16.05 19.38
N MET A 71 3.45 -16.48 20.13
CA MET A 71 4.57 -17.28 19.59
C MET A 71 4.22 -18.76 19.34
N LYS A 72 2.96 -19.14 19.55
CA LYS A 72 2.42 -20.47 19.20
C LYS A 72 1.47 -20.42 18.00
N MET A 73 1.22 -19.23 17.44
CA MET A 73 0.39 -19.08 16.25
C MET A 73 1.13 -19.61 14.99
N PRO A 74 0.43 -20.18 14.03
CA PRO A 74 1.01 -20.45 12.70
C PRO A 74 1.62 -19.19 12.08
N LEU A 75 2.72 -19.33 11.33
CA LEU A 75 3.37 -18.18 10.68
C LEU A 75 2.40 -17.45 9.71
N PHE A 76 1.50 -18.17 9.06
CA PHE A 76 0.43 -17.60 8.25
C PHE A 76 -0.41 -16.57 9.03
N VAL A 77 -0.74 -16.85 10.28
CA VAL A 77 -1.51 -15.91 11.13
C VAL A 77 -0.68 -14.66 11.46
N TRP A 78 0.63 -14.82 11.70
CA TRP A 78 1.55 -13.70 11.88
C TRP A 78 1.62 -12.81 10.65
N THR A 79 1.73 -13.39 9.46
CA THR A 79 1.79 -12.59 8.22
C THR A 79 0.50 -11.79 8.01
N TRP A 80 -0.66 -12.34 8.30
CA TRP A 80 -1.92 -11.60 8.25
C TRP A 80 -2.04 -10.52 9.32
N LEU A 81 -1.55 -10.77 10.52
CA LEU A 81 -1.53 -9.75 11.58
C LEU A 81 -0.66 -8.56 11.17
N ILE A 82 0.54 -8.82 10.66
CA ILE A 82 1.47 -7.80 10.19
C ILE A 82 0.88 -7.04 8.99
N THR A 83 0.30 -7.75 8.03
CA THR A 83 -0.40 -7.15 6.88
C THR A 83 -1.52 -6.22 7.30
N ALA A 84 -2.32 -6.60 8.31
CA ALA A 84 -3.40 -5.78 8.81
C ALA A 84 -2.88 -4.48 9.47
N TYR A 85 -1.78 -4.53 10.20
CA TYR A 85 -1.13 -3.31 10.71
C TYR A 85 -0.61 -2.41 9.59
N LEU A 86 0.01 -2.98 8.56
CA LEU A 86 0.45 -2.21 7.39
C LEU A 86 -0.73 -1.50 6.70
N LEU A 87 -1.83 -2.21 6.47
CA LEU A 87 -3.03 -1.63 5.84
C LEU A 87 -3.58 -0.42 6.61
N ILE A 88 -3.67 -0.52 7.94
CA ILE A 88 -4.12 0.61 8.77
C ILE A 88 -3.17 1.79 8.64
N ALA A 89 -1.86 1.55 8.56
CA ALA A 89 -0.87 2.60 8.48
C ALA A 89 -0.85 3.31 7.11
N VAL A 90 -1.02 2.58 6.01
CA VAL A 90 -0.81 3.14 4.66
C VAL A 90 -2.09 3.64 3.98
N MET A 91 -3.27 3.08 4.30
CA MET A 91 -4.52 3.49 3.66
C MET A 91 -4.86 4.97 3.88
N PRO A 92 -4.63 5.58 5.05
CA PRO A 92 -4.80 7.02 5.22
C PRO A 92 -3.90 7.86 4.32
N VAL A 93 -2.70 7.39 4.01
CA VAL A 93 -1.76 8.09 3.11
C VAL A 93 -2.30 8.08 1.68
N LEU A 94 -2.78 6.93 1.20
CA LEU A 94 -3.47 6.84 -0.09
C LEU A 94 -4.70 7.75 -0.14
N ALA A 95 -5.55 7.70 0.88
CA ALA A 95 -6.71 8.58 0.98
C ALA A 95 -6.31 10.06 0.92
N GLY A 96 -5.20 10.42 1.57
CA GLY A 96 -4.65 11.78 1.55
C GLY A 96 -4.28 12.23 0.14
N VAL A 97 -3.46 11.46 -0.58
CA VAL A 97 -3.00 11.84 -1.92
C VAL A 97 -4.14 11.93 -2.93
N VAL A 98 -5.11 11.01 -2.90
CA VAL A 98 -6.26 11.09 -3.81
C VAL A 98 -7.25 12.19 -3.41
N THR A 99 -7.30 12.59 -2.13
CA THR A 99 -8.04 13.78 -1.70
C THR A 99 -7.36 15.06 -2.24
N MET A 100 -6.03 15.15 -2.18
CA MET A 100 -5.31 16.28 -2.79
C MET A 100 -5.59 16.38 -4.30
N MET A 101 -5.68 15.22 -5.00
CA MET A 101 -6.11 15.20 -6.41
C MET A 101 -7.53 15.77 -6.60
N LEU A 102 -8.50 15.38 -5.77
CA LEU A 102 -9.86 15.94 -5.82
C LEU A 102 -9.86 17.45 -5.62
N MET A 103 -9.03 17.94 -4.70
CA MET A 103 -8.91 19.39 -4.45
C MET A 103 -8.35 20.12 -5.66
N ASP A 104 -7.31 19.57 -6.32
CA ASP A 104 -6.77 20.15 -7.54
C ASP A 104 -7.78 20.14 -8.70
N ILE A 105 -8.59 19.10 -8.84
CA ILE A 105 -9.59 18.97 -9.91
C ILE A 105 -10.80 19.91 -9.69
N HIS A 106 -11.30 20.04 -8.47
CA HIS A 106 -12.60 20.66 -8.21
C HIS A 106 -12.54 21.97 -7.45
N PHE A 107 -11.44 22.27 -6.74
CA PHE A 107 -11.34 23.45 -5.87
C PHE A 107 -10.21 24.39 -6.28
N SER A 108 -9.64 24.21 -7.46
CA SER A 108 -8.56 25.09 -8.01
C SER A 108 -7.36 25.21 -7.08
N THR A 109 -7.08 24.19 -6.29
CA THR A 109 -5.79 24.08 -5.61
C THR A 109 -4.71 23.63 -6.60
N SER A 110 -3.45 23.78 -6.23
CA SER A 110 -2.32 23.46 -7.09
C SER A 110 -1.27 22.61 -6.38
N PHE A 111 -1.69 21.61 -5.61
CA PHE A 111 -0.75 20.73 -4.92
C PHE A 111 0.26 20.08 -5.88
N PHE A 112 -0.22 19.67 -7.06
CA PHE A 112 0.55 18.92 -8.06
C PHE A 112 0.73 19.67 -9.37
N ASP A 113 0.29 20.92 -9.46
CA ASP A 113 0.45 21.77 -10.65
C ASP A 113 1.59 22.75 -10.45
N ALA A 114 2.68 22.58 -11.22
CA ALA A 114 3.85 23.44 -11.17
C ALA A 114 3.55 24.90 -11.57
N ALA A 115 2.58 25.13 -12.47
CA ALA A 115 2.19 26.47 -12.89
C ALA A 115 1.53 27.26 -11.74
N GLY A 116 0.85 26.57 -10.84
CA GLY A 116 0.25 27.14 -9.64
C GLY A 116 1.18 27.16 -8.41
N GLY A 117 2.43 26.74 -8.55
CA GLY A 117 3.42 26.69 -7.46
C GLY A 117 3.46 25.36 -6.71
N GLY A 118 2.74 24.32 -7.19
CA GLY A 118 2.81 22.98 -6.68
C GLY A 118 3.96 22.15 -7.28
N ASP A 119 3.99 20.87 -6.94
CA ASP A 119 5.05 19.95 -7.42
C ASP A 119 4.50 18.57 -7.75
N PRO A 120 4.53 18.12 -9.02
CA PRO A 120 4.17 16.76 -9.40
C PRO A 120 5.01 15.68 -8.70
N VAL A 121 6.25 15.98 -8.31
CA VAL A 121 7.12 15.04 -7.57
C VAL A 121 6.58 14.81 -6.16
N LEU A 122 5.90 15.79 -5.56
CA LEU A 122 5.21 15.60 -4.29
C LEU A 122 4.17 14.47 -4.36
N PHE A 123 3.40 14.41 -5.48
CA PHE A 123 2.47 13.29 -5.70
C PHE A 123 3.20 11.95 -5.62
N GLN A 124 4.32 11.81 -6.30
CA GLN A 124 5.09 10.57 -6.34
C GLN A 124 5.61 10.18 -4.96
N HIS A 125 6.11 11.12 -4.16
CA HIS A 125 6.56 10.85 -2.80
C HIS A 125 5.42 10.33 -1.92
N VAL A 126 4.28 11.00 -1.89
CA VAL A 126 3.13 10.59 -1.06
C VAL A 126 2.55 9.27 -1.56
N PHE A 127 2.42 9.11 -2.89
CA PHE A 127 1.93 7.86 -3.47
C PHE A 127 2.83 6.67 -3.13
N TRP A 128 4.15 6.79 -3.31
CA TRP A 128 5.06 5.67 -3.08
C TRP A 128 5.32 5.40 -1.59
N PHE A 129 5.11 6.37 -0.72
CA PHE A 129 5.10 6.12 0.72
C PHE A 129 3.96 5.17 1.12
N PHE A 130 2.84 5.18 0.39
CA PHE A 130 1.83 4.13 0.42
C PHE A 130 2.24 2.93 -0.43
N GLY A 131 2.64 3.16 -1.68
CA GLY A 131 2.75 2.13 -2.73
C GLY A 131 3.81 1.08 -2.46
N HIS A 132 4.93 1.43 -1.81
CA HIS A 132 5.92 0.42 -1.48
C HIS A 132 5.47 -0.52 -0.35
N PRO A 133 4.96 -0.07 0.81
CA PRO A 133 4.34 -0.99 1.77
C PRO A 133 3.20 -1.83 1.16
N GLU A 134 2.46 -1.30 0.18
CA GLU A 134 1.39 -2.04 -0.50
C GLU A 134 1.90 -3.31 -1.19
N VAL A 135 3.07 -3.28 -1.84
CA VAL A 135 3.63 -4.49 -2.45
C VAL A 135 4.02 -5.54 -1.41
N TYR A 136 4.41 -5.12 -0.20
CA TYR A 136 4.63 -6.05 0.92
C TYR A 136 3.33 -6.56 1.53
N ILE A 137 2.27 -5.75 1.56
CA ILE A 137 0.92 -6.19 1.92
C ILE A 137 0.47 -7.34 1.02
N MET A 138 0.78 -7.27 -0.27
CA MET A 138 0.46 -8.35 -1.22
C MET A 138 1.30 -9.61 -0.99
N ILE A 139 2.59 -9.50 -0.72
CA ILE A 139 3.48 -10.67 -0.67
C ILE A 139 3.54 -11.35 0.70
N LEU A 140 3.37 -10.64 1.81
CA LEU A 140 3.49 -11.24 3.14
C LEU A 140 2.52 -12.40 3.39
N PRO A 141 1.21 -12.31 3.03
CA PRO A 141 0.33 -13.46 3.15
C PRO A 141 0.79 -14.67 2.33
N ALA A 142 1.36 -14.45 1.15
CA ALA A 142 1.93 -15.52 0.34
C ALA A 142 3.14 -16.19 1.02
N PHE A 143 4.01 -15.44 1.70
CA PHE A 143 5.07 -16.02 2.52
C PHE A 143 4.50 -16.89 3.64
N GLY A 144 3.39 -16.49 4.25
CA GLY A 144 2.69 -17.29 5.25
C GLY A 144 2.16 -18.61 4.68
N VAL A 145 1.55 -18.57 3.49
CA VAL A 145 1.06 -19.77 2.79
C VAL A 145 2.21 -20.73 2.46
N ILE A 146 3.30 -20.21 1.87
CA ILE A 146 4.47 -21.02 1.50
C ILE A 146 5.11 -21.64 2.75
N SER A 147 5.18 -20.88 3.84
CA SER A 147 5.70 -21.37 5.12
C SER A 147 4.87 -22.45 5.77
N ALA A 148 3.61 -22.61 5.39
CA ALA A 148 2.76 -23.74 5.79
C ALA A 148 2.91 -24.92 4.83
N ILE A 149 2.98 -24.69 3.53
CA ILE A 149 3.03 -25.71 2.49
C ILE A 149 4.35 -26.50 2.55
N ILE A 150 5.49 -25.81 2.55
CA ILE A 150 6.82 -26.44 2.49
C ILE A 150 7.03 -27.43 3.65
N PRO A 151 6.82 -27.06 4.92
CA PRO A 151 6.97 -28.00 6.02
C PRO A 151 6.04 -29.21 5.94
N THR A 152 4.80 -28.98 5.48
CA THR A 152 3.80 -30.05 5.32
C THR A 152 4.27 -31.11 4.32
N PHE A 153 4.69 -30.70 3.14
CA PHE A 153 5.18 -31.63 2.11
C PHE A 153 6.55 -32.23 2.44
N ALA A 154 7.43 -31.47 3.08
CA ALA A 154 8.73 -31.95 3.54
C ALA A 154 8.61 -32.87 4.77
N ARG A 155 7.45 -32.94 5.43
CA ARG A 155 7.20 -33.68 6.68
C ARG A 155 8.21 -33.31 7.79
N LYS A 156 8.55 -32.02 7.87
CA LYS A 156 9.51 -31.46 8.85
C LYS A 156 8.91 -30.20 9.46
N PRO A 157 9.25 -29.91 10.73
CA PRO A 157 8.85 -28.65 11.34
C PRO A 157 9.47 -27.45 10.60
N LEU A 158 8.79 -26.29 10.67
CA LEU A 158 9.35 -25.04 10.14
C LEU A 158 10.67 -24.70 10.84
N PHE A 159 11.72 -24.54 10.06
CA PHE A 159 13.02 -24.15 10.58
C PHE A 159 13.02 -22.68 11.00
N GLY A 160 13.49 -22.41 12.23
CA GLY A 160 13.69 -21.04 12.69
C GLY A 160 12.39 -20.21 12.83
N TYR A 161 11.32 -20.79 13.34
CA TYR A 161 10.02 -20.13 13.48
C TYR A 161 10.12 -18.69 14.04
N ALA A 162 10.79 -18.49 15.16
CA ALA A 162 10.93 -17.18 15.78
C ALA A 162 11.68 -16.19 14.86
N SER A 163 12.75 -16.65 14.22
CA SER A 163 13.50 -15.83 13.23
C SER A 163 12.64 -15.43 12.05
N MET A 164 11.74 -16.31 11.58
CA MET A 164 10.82 -16.01 10.50
C MET A 164 9.76 -14.97 10.93
N VAL A 165 9.28 -15.01 12.17
CA VAL A 165 8.39 -13.98 12.72
C VAL A 165 9.09 -12.62 12.77
N TYR A 166 10.32 -12.57 13.25
CA TYR A 166 11.08 -11.32 13.31
C TYR A 166 11.45 -10.82 11.91
N ALA A 167 11.84 -11.70 10.98
CA ALA A 167 12.14 -11.32 9.60
C ALA A 167 10.93 -10.67 8.91
N THR A 168 9.75 -11.29 8.99
CA THR A 168 8.52 -10.74 8.40
C THR A 168 8.13 -9.41 9.04
N SER A 169 8.30 -9.25 10.35
CA SER A 169 8.05 -7.99 11.06
C SER A 169 9.06 -6.91 10.64
N SER A 170 10.33 -7.27 10.45
CA SER A 170 11.37 -6.35 9.99
C SER A 170 11.10 -5.86 8.57
N ILE A 171 10.69 -6.74 7.67
CA ILE A 171 10.28 -6.37 6.31
C ILE A 171 9.17 -5.31 6.36
N ALA A 172 8.14 -5.54 7.17
CA ALA A 172 7.04 -4.59 7.31
C ALA A 172 7.51 -3.21 7.80
N PHE A 173 8.36 -3.17 8.82
CA PHE A 173 8.91 -1.92 9.33
C PHE A 173 9.79 -1.21 8.29
N LEU A 174 10.73 -1.93 7.67
CA LEU A 174 11.65 -1.38 6.69
C LEU A 174 10.93 -0.88 5.43
N SER A 175 9.77 -1.45 5.10
CA SER A 175 8.98 -1.05 3.94
C SER A 175 8.62 0.45 3.91
N PHE A 176 8.56 1.11 5.08
CA PHE A 176 8.27 2.54 5.18
C PHE A 176 9.45 3.47 4.88
N ILE A 177 10.67 2.95 4.81
CA ILE A 177 11.88 3.78 4.64
C ILE A 177 12.56 3.58 3.29
N VAL A 178 11.92 2.90 2.34
CA VAL A 178 12.52 2.55 1.04
C VAL A 178 11.74 3.06 -0.17
N TRP A 179 10.63 3.79 0.01
CA TRP A 179 9.67 4.14 -1.04
C TRP A 179 10.28 4.85 -2.25
N ALA A 180 11.31 5.67 -2.05
CA ALA A 180 11.82 6.51 -3.15
C ALA A 180 12.75 5.76 -4.12
N HIS A 181 12.98 4.45 -3.93
CA HIS A 181 13.59 3.65 -5.00
C HIS A 181 12.70 3.52 -6.26
N HIS A 182 11.43 3.87 -6.14
CA HIS A 182 10.54 4.03 -7.30
C HIS A 182 10.72 5.37 -8.04
N MET A 183 11.63 6.24 -7.57
CA MET A 183 11.71 7.64 -7.99
C MET A 183 13.13 8.08 -8.39
N PHE A 184 14.03 7.18 -8.75
CA PHE A 184 15.42 7.51 -9.08
C PHE A 184 15.58 8.46 -10.28
N THR A 185 14.57 8.58 -11.15
CA THR A 185 14.61 9.42 -12.36
C THR A 185 13.97 10.79 -12.18
N VAL A 186 13.52 11.16 -10.97
CA VAL A 186 12.85 12.46 -10.74
C VAL A 186 13.81 13.62 -10.46
N GLY A 187 15.12 13.38 -10.45
CA GLY A 187 16.13 14.40 -10.13
C GLY A 187 16.48 14.46 -8.63
N MET A 188 16.44 13.32 -7.95
CA MET A 188 16.81 13.21 -6.54
C MET A 188 18.30 13.46 -6.35
N PRO A 189 18.74 14.10 -5.22
CA PRO A 189 20.16 14.23 -4.90
C PRO A 189 20.84 12.85 -4.76
N VAL A 190 22.08 12.72 -5.22
CA VAL A 190 22.86 11.47 -5.19
C VAL A 190 22.87 10.82 -3.79
N ALA A 191 22.97 11.62 -2.72
CA ALA A 191 22.92 11.11 -1.35
C ALA A 191 21.59 10.41 -1.05
N GLY A 192 20.46 10.95 -1.54
CA GLY A 192 19.15 10.33 -1.44
C GLY A 192 19.05 9.03 -2.23
N GLU A 193 19.55 9.03 -3.47
CA GLU A 193 19.58 7.81 -4.30
C GLU A 193 20.37 6.69 -3.62
N LEU A 194 21.55 7.00 -3.11
CA LEU A 194 22.39 6.03 -2.39
C LEU A 194 21.67 5.52 -1.13
N PHE A 195 21.04 6.40 -0.36
CA PHE A 195 20.29 5.99 0.83
C PHE A 195 19.18 4.98 0.48
N PHE A 196 18.30 5.32 -0.49
CA PHE A 196 17.19 4.46 -0.87
C PHE A 196 17.66 3.17 -1.56
N MET A 197 18.76 3.20 -2.26
CA MET A 197 19.39 2.00 -2.84
C MET A 197 19.86 1.04 -1.73
N TYR A 198 20.65 1.53 -0.78
CA TYR A 198 21.16 0.69 0.33
C TYR A 198 20.03 0.24 1.26
N ALA A 199 19.10 1.13 1.62
CA ALA A 199 17.97 0.77 2.46
C ALA A 199 17.12 -0.35 1.83
N THR A 200 16.93 -0.32 0.51
CA THR A 200 16.23 -1.38 -0.23
C THR A 200 16.97 -2.73 -0.15
N MET A 201 18.28 -2.72 -0.19
CA MET A 201 19.08 -3.95 -0.11
C MET A 201 19.08 -4.59 1.29
N LEU A 202 18.59 -3.89 2.31
CA LEU A 202 18.46 -4.44 3.67
C LEU A 202 17.20 -5.29 3.86
N ILE A 203 16.22 -5.18 2.95
CA ILE A 203 14.99 -5.98 2.95
C ILE A 203 15.24 -7.32 2.26
#